data_5b1f28cfe7dd5ccb239623e64d09670e
#
_entry.id   5b1f28cfe7dd5ccb239623e64d09670e
#
_cell.length_a   1.000
_cell.length_b   1.000
_cell.length_c   1.000
_cell.angle_alpha   90.00
_cell.angle_beta   90.00
_cell.angle_gamma   90.00
#
_symmetry.space_group_name_H-M   'P 1'
#
loop_
_entity.id
_entity.type
_entity.pdbx_description
1 polymer ?
#
loop_
_entity_poly.entity_id
_entity_poly.type
_entity_poly.pdbx_seq_one_letter_code
_entity_poly.pdbx_strand_id
1 'polypeptide(L)'
;MKIRQILRILAAAFLIFFAVVPSRAQEESKAQKKAEAQLKTLHGIVVDKNENPVPSSVVYLKNVKSQAVKTYIADETGTYRFSGLDPNVDYEIHAEHDGLTSSTRTVSSFDTRRDIEVVLKLSKKKSA
;
A
#
# COMPACT_ATOMS: atom_id res chain seq x y z
N MET A 1 -51.14 -33.75 11.82
CA MET A 1 -51.46 -32.71 10.82
C MET A 1 -51.07 -31.31 11.24
N LYS A 2 -51.25 -30.90 12.47
CA LYS A 2 -50.91 -29.57 12.97
C LYS A 2 -49.41 -29.27 12.97
N ILE A 3 -48.55 -30.26 13.16
CA ILE A 3 -47.09 -30.11 13.19
C ILE A 3 -46.52 -29.82 11.79
N ARG A 4 -47.10 -30.38 10.74
CA ARG A 4 -46.67 -30.13 9.36
C ARG A 4 -46.95 -28.71 8.86
N GLN A 5 -48.02 -28.09 9.34
CA GLN A 5 -48.37 -26.71 8.98
C GLN A 5 -47.48 -25.69 9.67
N ILE A 6 -47.07 -25.96 10.92
CA ILE A 6 -46.16 -25.10 11.70
C ILE A 6 -44.74 -25.11 11.04
N LEU A 7 -44.28 -26.26 10.57
CA LEU A 7 -43.00 -26.40 9.89
C LEU A 7 -42.95 -25.63 8.55
N ARG A 8 -44.06 -25.52 7.82
CA ARG A 8 -44.13 -24.76 6.57
C ARG A 8 -44.03 -23.25 6.80
N ILE A 9 -44.62 -22.74 7.89
CA ILE A 9 -44.58 -21.32 8.22
C ILE A 9 -43.20 -20.90 8.70
N LEU A 10 -42.49 -21.73 9.46
CA LEU A 10 -41.12 -21.51 9.91
C LEU A 10 -40.13 -21.50 8.74
N ALA A 11 -40.30 -22.36 7.73
CA ALA A 11 -39.44 -22.37 6.54
C ALA A 11 -39.61 -21.11 5.69
N ALA A 12 -40.81 -20.56 5.57
CA ALA A 12 -41.06 -19.33 4.81
C ALA A 12 -40.45 -18.10 5.51
N ALA A 13 -40.51 -18.01 6.83
CA ALA A 13 -39.90 -16.94 7.62
C ALA A 13 -38.37 -16.92 7.51
N PHE A 14 -37.76 -18.09 7.43
CA PHE A 14 -36.31 -18.24 7.28
C PHE A 14 -35.80 -17.76 5.92
N LEU A 15 -36.56 -17.99 4.85
CA LEU A 15 -36.21 -17.56 3.49
C LEU A 15 -36.22 -16.03 3.33
N ILE A 16 -37.12 -15.32 4.00
CA ILE A 16 -37.20 -13.86 3.95
C ILE A 16 -36.01 -13.19 4.63
N PHE A 17 -35.50 -13.78 5.73
CA PHE A 17 -34.35 -13.26 6.45
C PHE A 17 -33.04 -13.38 5.65
N PHE A 18 -32.89 -14.41 4.81
CA PHE A 18 -31.68 -14.63 4.01
C PHE A 18 -31.55 -13.67 2.82
N ALA A 19 -32.62 -13.08 2.34
CA ALA A 19 -32.61 -12.18 1.16
C ALA A 19 -32.12 -10.78 1.46
N VAL A 20 -32.09 -10.33 2.72
CA VAL A 20 -31.71 -8.95 3.10
C VAL A 20 -30.21 -8.80 3.36
N VAL A 21 -29.50 -9.85 3.80
CA VAL A 21 -28.09 -9.79 4.17
C VAL A 21 -27.11 -9.60 2.98
N PRO A 22 -27.32 -10.20 1.78
CA PRO A 22 -26.35 -10.06 0.68
C PRO A 22 -26.25 -8.66 0.06
N SER A 23 -27.29 -7.84 0.11
CA SER A 23 -27.29 -6.53 -0.56
C SER A 23 -26.44 -5.48 0.18
N ARG A 24 -26.35 -5.53 1.51
CA ARG A 24 -25.50 -4.64 2.31
C ARG A 24 -24.01 -4.93 2.11
N ALA A 25 -23.63 -6.20 2.05
CA ALA A 25 -22.23 -6.59 1.83
C ALA A 25 -21.70 -6.13 0.47
N GLN A 26 -22.53 -6.07 -0.56
CA GLN A 26 -22.13 -5.60 -1.89
C GLN A 26 -21.89 -4.09 -1.96
N GLU A 27 -22.66 -3.28 -1.24
CA GLU A 27 -22.47 -1.84 -1.19
C GLU A 27 -21.17 -1.45 -0.48
N GLU A 28 -20.85 -2.07 0.64
CA GLU A 28 -19.59 -1.86 1.36
C GLU A 28 -18.39 -2.27 0.51
N SER A 29 -18.46 -3.36 -0.22
CA SER A 29 -17.40 -3.84 -1.09
C SER A 29 -17.07 -2.87 -2.23
N LYS A 30 -18.07 -2.21 -2.83
CA LYS A 30 -17.87 -1.21 -3.89
C LYS A 30 -17.19 0.05 -3.36
N ALA A 31 -17.57 0.54 -2.18
CA ALA A 31 -16.98 1.71 -1.56
C ALA A 31 -15.51 1.47 -1.20
N GLN A 32 -15.17 0.30 -0.67
CA GLN A 32 -13.79 -0.08 -0.35
C GLN A 32 -12.92 -0.17 -1.60
N LYS A 33 -13.39 -0.78 -2.67
CA LYS A 33 -12.66 -0.88 -3.94
C LYS A 33 -12.38 0.50 -4.55
N LYS A 34 -13.32 1.42 -4.46
CA LYS A 34 -13.15 2.78 -4.96
C LYS A 34 -12.12 3.56 -4.17
N ALA A 35 -12.10 3.41 -2.84
CA ALA A 35 -11.09 4.04 -1.97
C ALA A 35 -9.69 3.46 -2.24
N GLU A 36 -9.55 2.15 -2.36
CA GLU A 36 -8.28 1.48 -2.67
C GLU A 36 -7.73 1.89 -4.04
N ALA A 37 -8.59 2.10 -5.03
CA ALA A 37 -8.19 2.51 -6.38
C ALA A 37 -7.55 3.89 -6.43
N GLN A 38 -7.73 4.74 -5.40
CA GLN A 38 -7.14 6.07 -5.30
C GLN A 38 -5.77 6.09 -4.61
N LEU A 39 -5.39 4.99 -3.93
CA LEU A 39 -4.11 4.89 -3.24
C LEU A 39 -2.95 4.82 -4.23
N LYS A 40 -1.80 5.37 -3.83
CA LYS A 40 -0.60 5.38 -4.65
C LYS A 40 0.33 4.24 -4.31
N THR A 41 1.10 3.82 -5.30
CA THR A 41 2.21 2.87 -5.16
C THR A 41 3.50 3.57 -5.55
N LEU A 42 4.51 3.44 -4.70
CA LEU A 42 5.87 3.92 -4.96
C LEU A 42 6.81 2.73 -5.04
N HIS A 43 7.51 2.59 -6.14
CA HIS A 43 8.44 1.49 -6.35
C HIS A 43 9.68 1.97 -7.09
N GLY A 44 10.68 1.13 -7.13
CA GLY A 44 11.89 1.45 -7.87
C GLY A 44 13.02 0.51 -7.49
N ILE A 45 14.23 0.96 -7.77
CA ILE A 45 15.44 0.19 -7.55
C ILE A 45 16.45 1.04 -6.78
N VAL A 46 17.22 0.39 -5.92
CA VAL A 46 18.39 0.99 -5.25
C VAL A 46 19.63 0.60 -6.05
N VAL A 47 20.41 1.58 -6.46
CA VAL A 47 21.64 1.37 -7.22
C VAL A 47 22.84 2.02 -6.55
N ASP A 48 24.04 1.60 -6.92
CA ASP A 48 25.29 2.22 -6.50
C ASP A 48 25.74 3.33 -7.47
N LYS A 49 26.94 3.87 -7.29
CA LYS A 49 27.50 4.92 -8.16
C LYS A 49 27.63 4.49 -9.61
N ASN A 50 27.81 3.20 -9.86
CA ASN A 50 27.97 2.62 -11.18
C ASN A 50 26.64 2.12 -11.77
N GLU A 51 25.53 2.45 -11.11
CA GLU A 51 24.18 2.05 -11.50
C GLU A 51 23.92 0.54 -11.40
N ASN A 52 24.71 -0.18 -10.62
CA ASN A 52 24.46 -1.58 -10.32
C ASN A 52 23.44 -1.72 -9.19
N PRO A 53 22.49 -2.67 -9.28
CA PRO A 53 21.53 -2.90 -8.20
C PRO A 53 22.23 -3.27 -6.90
N VAL A 54 21.73 -2.75 -5.78
CA VAL A 54 22.26 -3.04 -4.44
C VAL A 54 21.22 -3.81 -3.65
N PRO A 55 21.30 -5.15 -3.60
CA PRO A 55 20.37 -5.95 -2.81
C PRO A 55 20.52 -5.71 -1.32
N SER A 56 19.47 -5.98 -0.58
CA SER A 56 19.41 -5.84 0.87
C SER A 56 19.58 -4.41 1.40
N SER A 57 19.47 -3.40 0.55
CA SER A 57 19.43 -2.00 0.97
C SER A 57 18.18 -1.73 1.78
N VAL A 58 18.28 -0.90 2.81
CA VAL A 58 17.12 -0.49 3.60
C VAL A 58 16.55 0.80 3.02
N VAL A 59 15.29 0.77 2.64
CA VAL A 59 14.58 1.92 2.07
C VAL A 59 13.64 2.48 3.13
N TYR A 60 13.73 3.78 3.36
CA TYR A 60 12.95 4.50 4.36
C TYR A 60 11.95 5.41 3.67
N LEU A 61 10.69 5.31 4.07
CA LEU A 61 9.62 6.16 3.57
C LEU A 61 8.97 6.90 4.74
N LYS A 62 9.03 8.23 4.70
CA LYS A 62 8.49 9.07 5.75
C LYS A 62 7.24 9.78 5.26
N ASN A 63 6.15 9.66 6.02
CA ASN A 63 4.96 10.47 5.86
C ASN A 63 5.24 11.85 6.45
N VAL A 64 5.28 12.89 5.62
CA VAL A 64 5.66 14.24 6.08
C VAL A 64 4.65 14.82 7.06
N LYS A 65 3.36 14.48 6.90
CA LYS A 65 2.30 14.98 7.76
C LYS A 65 2.33 14.35 9.16
N SER A 66 2.41 13.03 9.23
CA SER A 66 2.39 12.30 10.51
C SER A 66 3.77 12.06 11.11
N GLN A 67 4.84 12.23 10.33
CA GLN A 67 6.23 11.89 10.67
C GLN A 67 6.47 10.38 10.85
N ALA A 68 5.51 9.54 10.52
CA ALA A 68 5.66 8.09 10.57
C ALA A 68 6.61 7.60 9.48
N VAL A 69 7.48 6.65 9.83
CA VAL A 69 8.47 6.07 8.93
C VAL A 69 8.16 4.60 8.71
N LYS A 70 8.11 4.18 7.44
CA LYS A 70 8.04 2.77 7.04
C LYS A 70 9.37 2.37 6.43
N THR A 71 9.76 1.12 6.60
CA THR A 71 10.97 0.56 6.02
C THR A 71 10.67 -0.60 5.10
N TYR A 72 11.51 -0.79 4.09
CA TYR A 72 11.46 -1.93 3.19
C TYR A 72 12.88 -2.37 2.87
N ILE A 73 13.14 -3.67 2.95
CA ILE A 73 14.44 -4.22 2.58
C ILE A 73 14.38 -4.62 1.11
N ALA A 74 15.23 -4.00 0.28
CA ALA A 74 15.28 -4.29 -1.14
C ALA A 74 15.61 -5.77 -1.38
N ASP A 75 15.00 -6.34 -2.42
CA ASP A 75 15.17 -7.74 -2.78
C ASP A 75 16.52 -8.00 -3.48
N GLU A 76 16.71 -9.20 -4.01
CA GLU A 76 17.95 -9.61 -4.69
C GLU A 76 18.27 -8.77 -5.92
N THR A 77 17.27 -8.14 -6.52
CA THR A 77 17.44 -7.25 -7.68
C THR A 77 17.54 -5.78 -7.29
N GLY A 78 17.59 -5.48 -5.98
CA GLY A 78 17.62 -4.12 -5.47
C GLY A 78 16.28 -3.40 -5.52
N THR A 79 15.21 -4.11 -5.81
CA THR A 79 13.87 -3.54 -5.99
C THR A 79 13.17 -3.34 -4.66
N TYR A 80 12.46 -2.22 -4.52
CA TYR A 80 11.61 -1.91 -3.38
C TYR A 80 10.20 -1.52 -3.84
N ARG A 81 9.23 -1.63 -2.94
CA ARG A 81 7.84 -1.26 -3.24
C ARG A 81 7.09 -0.88 -1.97
N PHE A 82 6.41 0.26 -2.03
CA PHE A 82 5.45 0.71 -1.01
C PHE A 82 4.09 0.89 -1.67
N SER A 83 3.07 0.24 -1.17
CA SER A 83 1.70 0.36 -1.68
C SER A 83 0.79 0.94 -0.62
N GLY A 84 -0.41 1.34 -1.02
CA GLY A 84 -1.40 1.88 -0.09
C GLY A 84 -1.07 3.27 0.44
N LEU A 85 -0.33 4.09 -0.33
CA LEU A 85 0.04 5.44 0.09
C LEU A 85 -1.11 6.42 -0.11
N ASP A 86 -1.28 7.32 0.85
CA ASP A 86 -2.33 8.34 0.81
C ASP A 86 -2.03 9.36 -0.30
N PRO A 87 -2.96 9.55 -1.27
CA PRO A 87 -2.73 10.48 -2.38
C PRO A 87 -2.68 11.96 -1.96
N ASN A 88 -3.13 12.29 -0.76
CA ASN A 88 -3.20 13.65 -0.25
C ASN A 88 -2.02 14.02 0.67
N VAL A 89 -1.02 13.15 0.77
CA VAL A 89 0.12 13.31 1.67
C VAL A 89 1.42 13.32 0.87
N ASP A 90 2.36 14.19 1.25
CA ASP A 90 3.71 14.16 0.74
C ASP A 90 4.53 13.13 1.50
N TYR A 91 5.41 12.43 0.77
CA TYR A 91 6.32 11.43 1.33
C TYR A 91 7.76 11.77 0.95
N GLU A 92 8.68 11.44 1.85
CA GLU A 92 10.12 11.51 1.59
C GLU A 92 10.70 10.12 1.60
N ILE A 93 11.55 9.81 0.62
CA ILE A 93 12.15 8.48 0.46
C ILE A 93 13.67 8.58 0.31
N HIS A 94 14.39 7.68 0.97
CA HIS A 94 15.83 7.49 0.78
C HIS A 94 16.20 6.05 1.09
N ALA A 95 17.39 5.65 0.67
CA ALA A 95 17.93 4.32 0.95
C ALA A 95 19.28 4.40 1.65
N GLU A 96 19.62 3.36 2.40
CA GLU A 96 20.90 3.20 3.09
C GLU A 96 21.42 1.78 2.93
N HIS A 97 22.74 1.64 2.78
CA HIS A 97 23.43 0.34 2.74
C HIS A 97 24.92 0.53 2.98
N ASP A 98 25.48 -0.25 3.91
CA ASP A 98 26.92 -0.27 4.23
C ASP A 98 27.55 1.12 4.41
N GLY A 99 26.90 1.97 5.21
CA GLY A 99 27.39 3.31 5.50
C GLY A 99 27.19 4.32 4.38
N LEU A 100 26.53 3.93 3.30
CA LEU A 100 26.16 4.83 2.21
C LEU A 100 24.69 5.19 2.29
N THR A 101 24.34 6.38 1.80
CA THR A 101 22.96 6.84 1.71
C THR A 101 22.68 7.45 0.35
N SER A 102 21.43 7.38 -0.06
CA SER A 102 20.95 8.11 -1.24
C SER A 102 20.51 9.52 -0.86
N SER A 103 20.35 10.38 -1.87
CA SER A 103 19.64 11.63 -1.66
C SER A 103 18.19 11.34 -1.29
N THR A 104 17.61 12.22 -0.46
CA THR A 104 16.18 12.15 -0.15
C THR A 104 15.37 12.67 -1.33
N ARG A 105 14.38 11.90 -1.76
CA ARG A 105 13.48 12.29 -2.84
C ARG A 105 12.09 12.53 -2.26
N THR A 106 11.40 13.53 -2.78
CA THR A 106 10.03 13.85 -2.33
C THR A 106 9.02 13.34 -3.35
N VAL A 107 7.99 12.66 -2.85
CA VAL A 107 6.81 12.26 -3.64
C VAL A 107 5.69 13.21 -3.23
N SER A 108 5.33 14.13 -4.11
CA SER A 108 4.36 15.18 -3.82
C SER A 108 2.92 14.68 -3.92
N SER A 109 2.06 15.21 -3.06
CA SER A 109 0.61 14.99 -3.16
C SER A 109 0.03 15.56 -4.47
N PHE A 110 0.71 16.53 -5.08
CA PHE A 110 0.30 17.09 -6.38
C PHE A 110 0.63 16.17 -7.55
N ASP A 111 1.47 15.15 -7.35
CA ASP A 111 1.72 14.15 -8.38
C ASP A 111 0.48 13.25 -8.49
N THR A 112 -0.21 13.33 -9.62
CA THR A 112 -1.48 12.62 -9.83
C THR A 112 -1.30 11.16 -10.28
N ARG A 113 -0.07 10.72 -10.52
CA ARG A 113 0.20 9.34 -10.91
C ARG A 113 -0.08 8.41 -9.73
N ARG A 114 -0.71 7.28 -10.03
CA ARG A 114 -0.97 6.24 -9.01
C ARG A 114 0.21 5.30 -8.83
N ASP A 115 1.02 5.16 -9.87
CA ASP A 115 2.19 4.31 -9.89
C ASP A 115 3.40 5.18 -10.15
N ILE A 116 4.25 5.35 -9.14
CA ILE A 116 5.38 6.28 -9.17
C ILE A 116 6.67 5.48 -9.04
N GLU A 117 7.59 5.67 -9.99
CA GLU A 117 8.89 5.01 -9.96
C GLU A 117 9.99 6.00 -9.57
N VAL A 118 10.81 5.64 -8.59
CA VAL A 118 11.95 6.44 -8.15
C VAL A 118 13.17 5.53 -8.01
N VAL A 119 14.27 5.90 -8.70
CA VAL A 119 15.57 5.25 -8.54
C VAL A 119 16.34 5.94 -7.43
N LEU A 120 16.85 5.16 -6.46
CA LEU A 120 17.62 5.67 -5.34
C LEU A 120 19.09 5.27 -5.52
N LYS A 121 19.95 6.27 -5.62
CA LYS A 121 21.40 6.06 -5.86
C LYS A 121 22.19 6.29 -4.58
N LEU A 122 22.89 5.27 -4.13
CA LEU A 122 23.77 5.33 -2.98
C LEU A 122 25.09 5.99 -3.36
N SER A 123 25.19 7.29 -3.13
CA SER A 123 26.34 8.09 -3.58
C SER A 123 27.00 8.89 -2.46
N LYS A 124 26.38 8.97 -1.30
CA LYS A 124 26.87 9.78 -0.18
C LYS A 124 27.21 8.89 1.01
N LYS A 125 28.26 9.25 1.76
CA LYS A 125 28.53 8.62 3.04
C LYS A 125 27.49 9.08 4.05
N LYS A 126 26.96 8.14 4.83
CA LYS A 126 26.06 8.45 5.92
C LYS A 126 26.80 9.28 6.95
N SER A 127 26.25 10.45 7.33
CA SER A 127 26.80 11.26 8.38
C SER A 127 26.67 10.57 9.74
N ALA A 128 27.70 10.63 10.54
CA ALA A 128 27.77 10.00 11.86
C ALA A 128 26.77 10.63 12.85
#